data_6fb805284ea090cfec26f80138cbfdc2
#
_entry.id   6fb805284ea090cfec26f80138cbfdc2
#
_cell.length_a   1.000
_cell.length_b   1.000
_cell.length_c   1.000
_cell.angle_alpha   90.00
_cell.angle_beta   90.00
_cell.angle_gamma   90.00
#
_symmetry.space_group_name_H-M   'P 1'
#
loop_
_entity.id
_entity.type
_entity.pdbx_description
1 polymer ?
#
loop_
_entity_poly.entity_id
_entity_poly.type
_entity_poly.pdbx_seq_one_letter_code
_entity_poly.pdbx_strand_id
1 'polypeptide(L)'
;MTDATQPRSIPADVPIPGEPEGSARVPDEEREGKGVIHVVHLYPREMSIYGDLGNTRCIAARIRRHGYVPVVHQHHPGADFPAEVPLLLGGGGQDSGQARVEEDLDRIGERLRELAAAGSPMLMICGMYQLFGNAFITTEGTRLPGLGILDVTTQGNSKRMIGPVVLETDFGDVVGYENHSGSTTLGAGQAAFGRVRSGLGNNGTDGTEGARTANVIGSYLHGPILPANPVLADGLIALAAERATGRPFAPGEQDDRFADEARTRQVRRLVRR
;
A
#
# COMPACT_ATOMS: atom_id res chain seq x y z
N MET A 1 -4.83 11.18 -36.71
CA MET A 1 -3.93 10.50 -35.76
C MET A 1 -4.65 10.51 -34.43
N THR A 2 -5.31 9.41 -34.10
CA THR A 2 -6.12 9.24 -32.88
C THR A 2 -5.18 8.86 -31.74
N ASP A 3 -5.17 9.68 -30.72
CA ASP A 3 -4.40 9.51 -29.48
C ASP A 3 -4.87 8.21 -28.76
N ALA A 4 -4.06 7.18 -28.80
CA ALA A 4 -4.39 5.81 -28.36
C ALA A 4 -3.75 5.44 -27.03
N THR A 5 -3.45 6.37 -26.12
CA THR A 5 -2.60 6.06 -24.95
C THR A 5 -3.13 6.50 -23.58
N GLN A 6 -4.39 6.87 -23.44
CA GLN A 6 -4.96 7.02 -22.11
C GLN A 6 -5.74 5.76 -21.70
N PRO A 7 -5.34 5.04 -20.63
CA PRO A 7 -6.19 3.99 -20.10
C PRO A 7 -7.50 4.62 -19.64
N ARG A 8 -8.60 4.15 -20.21
CA ARG A 8 -9.95 4.60 -19.86
C ARG A 8 -10.20 4.26 -18.39
N SER A 9 -10.60 5.24 -17.60
CA SER A 9 -11.12 5.00 -16.26
C SER A 9 -12.29 4.02 -16.33
N ILE A 10 -12.29 2.99 -15.47
CA ILE A 10 -13.44 2.08 -15.34
C ILE A 10 -14.64 2.92 -14.86
N PRO A 11 -15.77 2.94 -15.59
CA PRO A 11 -16.96 3.67 -15.14
C PRO A 11 -17.39 3.26 -13.74
N ALA A 12 -17.97 4.20 -12.98
CA ALA A 12 -18.32 3.99 -11.58
C ALA A 12 -19.33 2.86 -11.34
N ASP A 13 -20.12 2.53 -12.37
CA ASP A 13 -21.15 1.50 -12.37
C ASP A 13 -20.68 0.12 -12.84
N VAL A 14 -19.43 -0.02 -13.27
CA VAL A 14 -18.86 -1.31 -13.68
C VAL A 14 -18.23 -2.00 -12.47
N PRO A 15 -18.75 -3.18 -12.04
CA PRO A 15 -18.13 -3.94 -10.95
C PRO A 15 -16.70 -4.32 -11.33
N ILE A 16 -15.75 -4.08 -10.43
CA ILE A 16 -14.38 -4.57 -10.61
C ILE A 16 -14.41 -6.08 -10.34
N PRO A 17 -13.98 -6.95 -11.27
CA PRO A 17 -14.02 -8.39 -11.04
C PRO A 17 -13.28 -8.79 -9.76
N GLY A 18 -14.01 -9.39 -8.82
CA GLY A 18 -13.51 -9.78 -7.50
C GLY A 18 -13.44 -8.65 -6.47
N GLU A 19 -14.12 -7.53 -6.72
CA GLU A 19 -14.45 -6.54 -5.70
C GLU A 19 -15.32 -7.23 -4.63
N PRO A 20 -14.95 -7.20 -3.34
CA PRO A 20 -15.88 -7.68 -2.31
C PRO A 20 -17.10 -6.76 -2.36
N GLU A 21 -18.29 -7.32 -2.48
CA GLU A 21 -19.54 -6.55 -2.41
C GLU A 21 -19.54 -5.68 -1.17
N GLY A 22 -19.91 -4.40 -1.33
CA GLY A 22 -19.78 -3.37 -0.32
C GLY A 22 -20.43 -3.76 1.00
N SER A 23 -19.82 -3.32 2.10
CA SER A 23 -20.23 -3.39 3.51
C SER A 23 -21.23 -4.51 3.83
N ALA A 24 -20.85 -5.76 3.61
CA ALA A 24 -21.62 -6.89 4.07
C ALA A 24 -21.72 -6.80 5.60
N ARG A 25 -22.92 -6.72 6.14
CA ARG A 25 -23.17 -7.00 7.56
C ARG A 25 -22.49 -8.35 7.85
N VAL A 26 -21.54 -8.34 8.77
CA VAL A 26 -20.93 -9.58 9.26
C VAL A 26 -22.06 -10.37 9.93
N PRO A 27 -22.39 -11.59 9.48
CA PRO A 27 -23.36 -12.44 10.16
C PRO A 27 -22.97 -12.63 11.62
N ASP A 28 -23.94 -12.62 12.54
CA ASP A 28 -23.65 -12.74 13.98
C ASP A 28 -22.91 -14.04 14.31
N GLU A 29 -23.13 -15.11 13.56
CA GLU A 29 -22.43 -16.40 13.67
C GLU A 29 -20.92 -16.30 13.35
N GLU A 30 -20.49 -15.36 12.49
CA GLU A 30 -19.07 -15.12 12.19
C GLU A 30 -18.38 -14.23 13.24
N ARG A 31 -19.13 -13.60 14.14
CA ARG A 31 -18.58 -12.77 15.23
C ARG A 31 -18.02 -13.58 16.40
N GLU A 32 -18.33 -14.88 16.49
CA GLU A 32 -17.81 -15.77 17.53
C GLU A 32 -16.34 -16.16 17.35
N GLY A 33 -15.69 -15.74 16.25
CA GLY A 33 -14.28 -15.97 15.98
C GLY A 33 -13.33 -15.12 16.85
N LYS A 34 -12.08 -15.00 16.39
CA LYS A 34 -11.03 -14.20 17.08
C LYS A 34 -11.31 -12.69 17.08
N GLY A 35 -12.26 -12.22 16.28
CA GLY A 35 -12.69 -10.84 16.15
C GLY A 35 -12.79 -10.37 14.70
N VAL A 36 -13.30 -9.15 14.51
CA VAL A 36 -13.47 -8.51 13.21
C VAL A 36 -12.30 -7.56 12.97
N ILE A 37 -11.74 -7.57 11.77
CA ILE A 37 -10.68 -6.64 11.35
C ILE A 37 -11.20 -5.84 10.14
N HIS A 38 -11.44 -4.55 10.33
CA HIS A 38 -11.79 -3.65 9.26
C HIS A 38 -10.54 -3.27 8.46
N VAL A 39 -10.63 -3.35 7.14
CA VAL A 39 -9.58 -2.97 6.19
C VAL A 39 -10.14 -1.89 5.28
N VAL A 40 -9.51 -0.74 5.26
CA VAL A 40 -9.92 0.34 4.35
C VAL A 40 -8.96 0.36 3.15
N HIS A 41 -9.51 0.31 1.95
CA HIS A 41 -8.78 0.52 0.70
C HIS A 41 -9.12 1.90 0.15
N LEU A 42 -8.12 2.79 0.11
CA LEU A 42 -8.26 4.12 -0.43
C LEU A 42 -8.27 4.10 -1.95
N TYR A 43 -9.30 4.68 -2.54
CA TYR A 43 -9.42 5.00 -3.96
C TYR A 43 -9.12 3.83 -4.90
N PRO A 44 -9.77 2.66 -4.73
CA PRO A 44 -9.45 1.46 -5.51
C PRO A 44 -9.67 1.61 -7.02
N ARG A 45 -10.46 2.59 -7.45
CA ARG A 45 -10.71 2.88 -8.88
C ARG A 45 -9.70 3.86 -9.48
N GLU A 46 -9.31 4.87 -8.71
CA GLU A 46 -8.42 5.94 -9.12
C GLU A 46 -6.94 5.56 -8.92
N MET A 47 -6.66 4.77 -7.87
CA MET A 47 -5.33 4.50 -7.34
C MET A 47 -5.07 3.00 -7.16
N SER A 48 -5.22 2.19 -8.23
CA SER A 48 -4.95 0.74 -8.20
C SER A 48 -4.37 0.22 -9.51
N ILE A 49 -3.42 0.97 -10.08
CA ILE A 49 -2.65 0.49 -11.24
C ILE A 49 -1.71 -0.65 -10.83
N TYR A 50 -1.28 -1.44 -11.81
CA TYR A 50 -0.37 -2.60 -11.61
C TYR A 50 -0.88 -3.67 -10.63
N GLY A 51 -2.20 -3.72 -10.39
CA GLY A 51 -2.82 -4.78 -9.62
C GLY A 51 -2.76 -4.61 -8.10
N ASP A 52 -2.57 -3.40 -7.58
CA ASP A 52 -2.46 -3.14 -6.13
C ASP A 52 -3.71 -3.56 -5.32
N LEU A 53 -4.88 -3.69 -5.95
CA LEU A 53 -6.04 -4.36 -5.35
C LEU A 53 -5.71 -5.78 -4.83
N GLY A 54 -4.70 -6.43 -5.41
CA GLY A 54 -4.19 -7.72 -4.94
C GLY A 54 -3.66 -7.68 -3.52
N ASN A 55 -3.18 -6.53 -3.01
CA ASN A 55 -2.77 -6.37 -1.63
C ASN A 55 -3.98 -6.51 -0.69
N THR A 56 -5.10 -5.84 -1.01
CA THR A 56 -6.34 -5.93 -0.23
C THR A 56 -6.90 -7.34 -0.21
N ARG A 57 -6.90 -8.02 -1.37
CA ARG A 57 -7.33 -9.42 -1.48
C ARG A 57 -6.45 -10.36 -0.66
N CYS A 58 -5.14 -10.16 -0.70
CA CYS A 58 -4.17 -10.92 0.09
C CYS A 58 -4.45 -10.75 1.58
N ILE A 59 -4.57 -9.53 2.07
CA ILE A 59 -4.88 -9.23 3.47
C ILE A 59 -6.20 -9.88 3.88
N ALA A 60 -7.28 -9.70 3.13
CA ALA A 60 -8.58 -10.27 3.47
C ALA A 60 -8.53 -11.82 3.54
N ALA A 61 -7.85 -12.46 2.59
CA ALA A 61 -7.69 -13.91 2.60
C ALA A 61 -6.85 -14.41 3.79
N ARG A 62 -5.76 -13.71 4.14
CA ARG A 62 -4.89 -14.07 5.26
C ARG A 62 -5.57 -13.84 6.61
N ILE A 63 -6.31 -12.74 6.77
CA ILE A 63 -7.14 -12.48 7.96
C ILE A 63 -8.08 -13.65 8.24
N ARG A 64 -8.79 -14.16 7.21
CA ARG A 64 -9.67 -15.34 7.35
C ARG A 64 -8.89 -16.59 7.78
N ARG A 65 -7.74 -16.86 7.16
CA ARG A 65 -6.89 -18.01 7.51
C ARG A 65 -6.34 -17.92 8.93
N HIS A 66 -6.11 -16.71 9.43
CA HIS A 66 -5.77 -16.49 10.84
C HIS A 66 -6.97 -16.66 11.79
N GLY A 67 -8.19 -16.87 11.27
CA GLY A 67 -9.40 -17.09 12.06
C GLY A 67 -10.08 -15.81 12.53
N TYR A 68 -9.79 -14.67 11.88
CA TYR A 68 -10.51 -13.41 12.06
C TYR A 68 -11.47 -13.16 10.88
N VAL A 69 -12.39 -12.24 11.07
CA VAL A 69 -13.35 -11.84 10.02
C VAL A 69 -12.90 -10.53 9.37
N PRO A 70 -12.49 -10.52 8.09
CA PRO A 70 -12.17 -9.27 7.40
C PRO A 70 -13.44 -8.56 6.94
N VAL A 71 -13.53 -7.26 7.20
CA VAL A 71 -14.52 -6.34 6.61
C VAL A 71 -13.78 -5.32 5.77
N VAL A 72 -13.93 -5.38 4.45
CA VAL A 72 -13.25 -4.49 3.52
C VAL A 72 -14.15 -3.32 3.17
N HIS A 73 -13.66 -2.11 3.42
CA HIS A 73 -14.29 -0.85 3.03
C HIS A 73 -13.51 -0.26 1.86
N GLN A 74 -14.22 0.10 0.82
CA GLN A 74 -13.67 0.85 -0.30
C GLN A 74 -14.02 2.32 -0.10
N HIS A 75 -13.01 3.17 0.04
CA HIS A 75 -13.23 4.60 0.12
C HIS A 75 -13.01 5.24 -1.25
N HIS A 76 -14.04 5.92 -1.74
CA HIS A 76 -14.04 6.69 -2.99
C HIS A 76 -14.15 8.18 -2.71
N PRO A 77 -13.71 9.07 -3.62
CA PRO A 77 -13.84 10.50 -3.45
C PRO A 77 -15.28 10.92 -3.13
N GLY A 78 -15.44 11.74 -2.08
CA GLY A 78 -16.73 12.25 -1.61
C GLY A 78 -17.53 11.30 -0.73
N ALA A 79 -17.11 10.05 -0.56
CA ALA A 79 -17.78 9.11 0.33
C ALA A 79 -17.47 9.41 1.81
N ASP A 80 -18.35 8.93 2.71
CA ASP A 80 -18.06 8.97 4.13
C ASP A 80 -16.87 8.08 4.48
N PHE A 81 -15.94 8.61 5.29
CA PHE A 81 -14.79 7.85 5.71
C PHE A 81 -15.15 6.91 6.86
N PRO A 82 -14.73 5.63 6.83
CA PRO A 82 -15.07 4.67 7.88
C PRO A 82 -14.60 5.11 9.26
N ALA A 83 -15.43 4.89 10.29
CA ALA A 83 -15.09 5.23 11.67
C ALA A 83 -13.96 4.33 12.21
N GLU A 84 -14.02 3.03 11.90
CA GLU A 84 -13.04 2.04 12.35
C GLU A 84 -12.05 1.72 11.23
N VAL A 85 -10.78 2.00 11.49
CA VAL A 85 -9.68 1.83 10.53
C VAL A 85 -8.47 1.19 11.23
N PRO A 86 -8.55 -0.10 11.57
CA PRO A 86 -7.39 -0.81 12.12
C PRO A 86 -6.30 -1.08 11.08
N LEU A 87 -6.63 -1.09 9.78
CA LEU A 87 -5.68 -1.25 8.67
C LEU A 87 -6.08 -0.43 7.46
N LEU A 88 -5.13 0.30 6.87
CA LEU A 88 -5.33 1.14 5.69
C LEU A 88 -4.38 0.72 4.56
N LEU A 89 -4.93 0.58 3.35
CA LEU A 89 -4.18 0.26 2.14
C LEU A 89 -4.45 1.31 1.05
N GLY A 90 -3.42 1.70 0.31
CA GLY A 90 -3.52 2.60 -0.83
C GLY A 90 -2.60 2.16 -1.95
N GLY A 91 -3.07 2.26 -3.19
CA GLY A 91 -2.36 1.78 -4.37
C GLY A 91 -1.69 2.87 -5.18
N GLY A 92 -1.09 2.48 -6.30
CA GLY A 92 -0.48 3.37 -7.27
C GLY A 92 -1.51 4.02 -8.19
N GLY A 93 -1.23 5.24 -8.61
CA GLY A 93 -1.99 5.98 -9.60
C GLY A 93 -1.08 6.79 -10.50
N GLN A 94 -1.59 7.15 -11.68
CA GLN A 94 -0.97 8.15 -12.53
C GLN A 94 -1.26 9.56 -11.98
N ASP A 95 -0.55 10.58 -12.45
CA ASP A 95 -0.72 11.97 -12.03
C ASP A 95 -2.19 12.43 -12.13
N SER A 96 -2.90 12.00 -13.18
CA SER A 96 -4.35 12.27 -13.35
C SER A 96 -5.23 11.55 -12.30
N GLY A 97 -4.81 10.41 -11.77
CA GLY A 97 -5.46 9.72 -10.66
C GLY A 97 -5.23 10.46 -9.35
N GLN A 98 -3.99 10.89 -9.11
CA GLN A 98 -3.61 11.67 -7.93
C GLN A 98 -4.40 12.98 -7.87
N ALA A 99 -4.49 13.72 -8.97
CA ALA A 99 -5.26 14.96 -9.05
C ALA A 99 -6.77 14.77 -8.77
N ARG A 100 -7.33 13.61 -9.13
CA ARG A 100 -8.76 13.31 -8.85
C ARG A 100 -9.06 13.03 -7.39
N VAL A 101 -8.08 12.56 -6.64
CA VAL A 101 -8.28 12.25 -5.22
C VAL A 101 -7.80 13.35 -4.30
N GLU A 102 -7.15 14.40 -4.82
CA GLU A 102 -6.52 15.47 -4.04
C GLU A 102 -7.50 16.16 -3.10
N GLU A 103 -8.66 16.62 -3.61
CA GLU A 103 -9.68 17.32 -2.82
C GLU A 103 -10.24 16.44 -1.68
N ASP A 104 -10.52 15.17 -1.99
CA ASP A 104 -11.02 14.25 -0.98
C ASP A 104 -9.94 13.85 0.03
N LEU A 105 -8.70 13.69 -0.44
CA LEU A 105 -7.56 13.39 0.41
C LEU A 105 -7.28 14.54 1.39
N ASP A 106 -7.44 15.79 0.97
CA ASP A 106 -7.38 16.95 1.87
C ASP A 106 -8.51 16.92 2.90
N ARG A 107 -9.74 16.63 2.47
CA ARG A 107 -10.93 16.52 3.33
C ARG A 107 -10.76 15.49 4.46
N ILE A 108 -10.19 14.31 4.15
CA ILE A 108 -9.98 13.24 5.14
C ILE A 108 -8.58 13.28 5.76
N GLY A 109 -7.73 14.21 5.35
CA GLY A 109 -6.30 14.26 5.67
C GLY A 109 -6.01 14.36 7.17
N GLU A 110 -6.79 15.16 7.91
CA GLU A 110 -6.64 15.25 9.37
C GLU A 110 -6.90 13.90 10.04
N ARG A 111 -7.96 13.20 9.60
CA ARG A 111 -8.29 11.87 10.12
C ARG A 111 -7.19 10.85 9.80
N LEU A 112 -6.57 10.91 8.64
CA LEU A 112 -5.45 10.03 8.28
C LEU A 112 -4.22 10.29 9.14
N ARG A 113 -3.91 11.57 9.45
CA ARG A 113 -2.82 11.93 10.38
C ARG A 113 -3.07 11.42 11.79
N GLU A 114 -4.29 11.58 12.30
CA GLU A 114 -4.71 11.03 13.60
C GLU A 114 -4.54 9.51 13.66
N LEU A 115 -4.99 8.78 12.63
CA LEU A 115 -4.86 7.33 12.56
C LEU A 115 -3.39 6.90 12.51
N ALA A 116 -2.56 7.60 11.75
CA ALA A 116 -1.12 7.36 11.69
C ALA A 116 -0.45 7.59 13.06
N ALA A 117 -0.74 8.73 13.71
CA ALA A 117 -0.24 9.06 15.05
C ALA A 117 -0.73 8.07 16.11
N ALA A 118 -1.94 7.56 15.97
CA ALA A 118 -2.49 6.51 16.82
C ALA A 118 -1.93 5.11 16.53
N GLY A 119 -1.03 4.97 15.56
CA GLY A 119 -0.34 3.71 15.24
C GLY A 119 -1.14 2.74 14.35
N SER A 120 -2.15 3.20 13.61
CA SER A 120 -2.81 2.34 12.61
C SER A 120 -1.79 1.90 11.55
N PRO A 121 -1.66 0.59 11.26
CA PRO A 121 -0.83 0.12 10.18
C PRO A 121 -1.39 0.59 8.83
N MET A 122 -0.49 1.12 7.99
CA MET A 122 -0.82 1.65 6.68
C MET A 122 0.22 1.20 5.66
N LEU A 123 -0.23 0.76 4.49
CA LEU A 123 0.64 0.45 3.37
C LEU A 123 0.21 1.27 2.15
N MET A 124 1.08 2.20 1.76
CA MET A 124 0.86 3.17 0.69
C MET A 124 1.80 2.89 -0.46
N ILE A 125 1.25 2.53 -1.62
CA ILE A 125 2.04 2.13 -2.78
C ILE A 125 2.08 3.24 -3.82
N CYS A 126 3.27 3.53 -4.33
CA CYS A 126 3.57 4.38 -5.48
C CYS A 126 2.91 5.78 -5.38
N GLY A 127 1.83 6.07 -6.11
CA GLY A 127 1.15 7.36 -6.06
C GLY A 127 0.62 7.71 -4.66
N MET A 128 0.07 6.73 -3.91
CA MET A 128 -0.34 6.99 -2.52
C MET A 128 0.86 7.21 -1.59
N TYR A 129 2.01 6.57 -1.85
CA TYR A 129 3.24 6.87 -1.12
C TYR A 129 3.65 8.34 -1.31
N GLN A 130 3.59 8.85 -2.55
CA GLN A 130 3.90 10.25 -2.87
C GLN A 130 2.94 11.23 -2.17
N LEU A 131 1.63 10.93 -2.18
CA LEU A 131 0.61 11.77 -1.54
C LEU A 131 0.63 11.71 -0.01
N PHE A 132 1.20 10.65 0.59
CA PHE A 132 1.46 10.58 2.03
C PHE A 132 2.73 11.32 2.45
N GLY A 133 3.56 11.74 1.48
CA GLY A 133 4.70 12.61 1.68
C GLY A 133 4.34 14.08 1.90
N ASN A 134 5.36 14.94 1.84
CA ASN A 134 5.20 16.40 1.96
C ASN A 134 4.68 17.03 0.66
N ALA A 135 5.14 16.53 -0.48
CA ALA A 135 4.73 16.98 -1.80
C ALA A 135 5.18 16.02 -2.90
N PHE A 136 4.39 15.98 -3.97
CA PHE A 136 4.79 15.47 -5.28
C PHE A 136 4.88 16.63 -6.27
N ILE A 137 6.03 16.80 -6.91
CA ILE A 137 6.27 17.82 -7.94
C ILE A 137 6.29 17.09 -9.28
N THR A 138 5.33 17.36 -10.17
CA THR A 138 5.25 16.70 -11.48
C THR A 138 6.42 17.08 -12.38
N THR A 139 6.58 16.38 -13.51
CA THR A 139 7.59 16.73 -14.53
C THR A 139 7.39 18.13 -15.12
N GLU A 140 6.16 18.61 -15.15
CA GLU A 140 5.80 19.96 -15.61
C GLU A 140 6.00 21.04 -14.53
N GLY A 141 6.41 20.65 -13.32
CA GLY A 141 6.63 21.55 -12.20
C GLY A 141 5.39 21.86 -11.35
N THR A 142 4.25 21.21 -11.62
CA THR A 142 3.05 21.36 -10.78
C THR A 142 3.31 20.68 -9.43
N ARG A 143 3.07 21.42 -8.34
CA ARG A 143 3.21 20.91 -6.99
C ARG A 143 1.87 20.40 -6.45
N LEU A 144 1.76 19.13 -6.22
CA LEU A 144 0.66 18.51 -5.50
C LEU A 144 1.06 18.41 -4.00
N PRO A 145 0.32 19.05 -3.08
CA PRO A 145 0.59 18.94 -1.66
C PRO A 145 0.28 17.52 -1.19
N GLY A 146 1.06 17.03 -0.24
CA GLY A 146 0.84 15.76 0.40
C GLY A 146 0.37 15.91 1.84
N LEU A 147 0.11 14.79 2.49
CA LEU A 147 -0.38 14.76 3.88
C LEU A 147 0.72 15.03 4.92
N GLY A 148 2.00 14.91 4.56
CA GLY A 148 3.13 15.07 5.49
C GLY A 148 3.18 14.01 6.60
N ILE A 149 2.59 12.83 6.38
CA ILE A 149 2.67 11.69 7.30
C ILE A 149 4.04 11.02 7.24
N LEU A 150 4.61 10.96 6.03
CA LEU A 150 5.98 10.55 5.78
C LEU A 150 6.79 11.79 5.41
N ASP A 151 7.94 11.99 6.04
CA ASP A 151 8.82 13.13 5.71
C ASP A 151 9.60 12.85 4.42
N VAL A 152 8.90 12.87 3.31
CA VAL A 152 9.47 12.64 1.97
C VAL A 152 8.96 13.68 0.98
N THR A 153 9.81 13.99 -0.02
CA THR A 153 9.42 14.83 -1.15
C THR A 153 9.77 14.09 -2.44
N THR A 154 8.84 14.06 -3.36
CA THR A 154 9.02 13.38 -4.65
C THR A 154 9.08 14.38 -5.79
N GLN A 155 10.08 14.22 -6.65
CA GLN A 155 10.23 14.94 -7.90
C GLN A 155 9.96 14.01 -9.09
N GLY A 156 9.00 14.35 -9.94
CA GLY A 156 8.75 13.65 -11.20
C GLY A 156 9.92 13.82 -12.17
N ASN A 157 10.27 12.74 -12.87
CA ASN A 157 11.34 12.70 -13.86
C ASN A 157 10.86 12.10 -15.17
N SER A 158 11.56 12.44 -16.27
CA SER A 158 11.33 11.82 -17.58
C SER A 158 11.82 10.38 -17.66
N LYS A 159 12.83 10.01 -16.85
CA LYS A 159 13.39 8.65 -16.78
C LYS A 159 12.62 7.83 -15.76
N ARG A 160 12.07 6.69 -16.20
CA ARG A 160 11.39 5.75 -15.33
C ARG A 160 12.39 4.74 -14.72
N MET A 161 12.15 4.41 -13.47
CA MET A 161 12.77 3.29 -12.77
C MET A 161 11.85 2.07 -12.92
N ILE A 162 12.34 1.02 -13.60
CA ILE A 162 11.56 -0.17 -13.93
C ILE A 162 12.41 -1.40 -13.73
N GLY A 163 11.94 -2.31 -12.91
CA GLY A 163 12.64 -3.58 -12.70
C GLY A 163 12.26 -4.31 -11.43
N PRO A 164 12.79 -5.53 -11.27
CA PRO A 164 12.63 -6.28 -10.04
C PRO A 164 13.53 -5.67 -8.94
N VAL A 165 12.99 -5.63 -7.71
CA VAL A 165 13.68 -5.09 -6.54
C VAL A 165 13.77 -6.14 -5.45
N VAL A 166 14.88 -6.13 -4.73
CA VAL A 166 15.09 -6.86 -3.48
C VAL A 166 15.53 -5.87 -2.42
N LEU A 167 14.81 -5.83 -1.32
CA LEU A 167 15.12 -5.01 -0.15
C LEU A 167 15.52 -5.86 1.04
N GLU A 168 16.37 -5.33 1.87
CA GLU A 168 16.59 -5.76 3.24
C GLU A 168 15.77 -4.86 4.17
N THR A 169 14.87 -5.47 4.95
CA THR A 169 13.91 -4.77 5.84
C THR A 169 13.83 -5.46 7.20
N ASP A 170 13.11 -4.86 8.15
CA ASP A 170 12.77 -5.50 9.43
C ASP A 170 11.87 -6.76 9.27
N PHE A 171 11.24 -6.93 8.10
CA PHE A 171 10.45 -8.11 7.73
C PHE A 171 11.30 -9.17 6.99
N GLY A 172 12.63 -9.03 6.98
CA GLY A 172 13.55 -9.82 6.18
C GLY A 172 13.65 -9.31 4.74
N ASP A 173 14.01 -10.22 3.81
CA ASP A 173 14.08 -9.87 2.39
C ASP A 173 12.68 -9.67 1.81
N VAL A 174 12.39 -8.46 1.33
CA VAL A 174 11.16 -8.09 0.64
C VAL A 174 11.45 -7.97 -0.86
N VAL A 175 10.60 -8.58 -1.68
CA VAL A 175 10.73 -8.57 -3.14
C VAL A 175 9.54 -7.88 -3.78
N GLY A 176 9.76 -7.22 -4.90
CA GLY A 176 8.70 -6.58 -5.67
C GLY A 176 9.20 -6.13 -7.03
N TYR A 177 8.43 -5.26 -7.66
CA TYR A 177 8.74 -4.70 -8.97
C TYR A 177 8.48 -3.19 -8.95
N GLU A 178 9.51 -2.39 -9.18
CA GLU A 178 9.39 -0.94 -9.29
C GLU A 178 8.98 -0.54 -10.71
N ASN A 179 8.07 0.43 -10.81
CA ASN A 179 7.68 1.05 -12.08
C ASN A 179 7.17 2.46 -11.85
N HIS A 180 8.09 3.39 -11.63
CA HIS A 180 7.77 4.80 -11.34
C HIS A 180 8.74 5.76 -12.01
N SER A 181 8.33 7.00 -12.16
CA SER A 181 9.16 8.13 -12.62
C SER A 181 9.47 9.13 -11.50
N GLY A 182 8.86 8.97 -10.32
CA GLY A 182 9.16 9.79 -9.17
C GLY A 182 10.53 9.46 -8.58
N SER A 183 11.31 10.49 -8.26
CA SER A 183 12.53 10.41 -7.47
C SER A 183 12.22 10.96 -6.09
N THR A 184 12.19 10.09 -5.09
CA THR A 184 11.83 10.44 -3.71
C THR A 184 13.07 10.65 -2.87
N THR A 185 13.09 11.76 -2.15
CA THR A 185 14.13 12.10 -1.16
C THR A 185 13.52 12.01 0.23
N LEU A 186 14.19 11.30 1.11
CA LEU A 186 13.83 11.21 2.53
C LEU A 186 14.29 12.47 3.26
N GLY A 187 13.45 12.99 4.16
CA GLY A 187 13.82 14.07 5.07
C GLY A 187 14.84 13.64 6.11
N ALA A 188 15.43 14.62 6.79
CA ALA A 188 16.42 14.35 7.83
C ALA A 188 15.77 13.58 9.00
N GLY A 189 16.20 12.34 9.21
CA GLY A 189 15.65 11.47 10.26
C GLY A 189 14.48 10.58 9.82
N GLN A 190 14.01 10.71 8.58
CA GLN A 190 13.03 9.77 8.02
C GLN A 190 13.69 8.42 7.77
N ALA A 191 13.20 7.38 8.41
CA ALA A 191 13.64 6.03 8.14
C ALA A 191 13.14 5.55 6.77
N ALA A 192 14.01 4.89 6.01
CA ALA A 192 13.59 4.13 4.83
C ALA A 192 12.75 2.91 5.25
N PHE A 193 11.89 2.42 4.36
CA PHE A 193 11.25 1.12 4.55
C PHE A 193 12.28 -0.02 4.44
N GLY A 194 13.23 0.09 3.51
CA GLY A 194 14.29 -0.88 3.37
C GLY A 194 15.53 -0.35 2.65
N ARG A 195 16.61 -1.13 2.75
CA ARG A 195 17.85 -0.92 2.01
C ARG A 195 17.81 -1.74 0.72
N VAL A 196 18.10 -1.11 -0.41
CA VAL A 196 18.13 -1.77 -1.72
C VAL A 196 19.32 -2.74 -1.79
N ARG A 197 19.02 -4.01 -2.02
CA ARG A 197 20.03 -5.05 -2.34
C ARG A 197 20.13 -5.29 -3.87
N SER A 198 19.04 -5.05 -4.58
CA SER A 198 18.97 -5.07 -6.04
C SER A 198 17.78 -4.21 -6.49
N GLY A 199 17.94 -3.38 -7.50
CA GLY A 199 16.96 -2.40 -7.99
C GLY A 199 17.46 -0.97 -7.86
N LEU A 200 16.58 0.01 -8.08
CA LEU A 200 16.90 1.43 -8.04
C LEU A 200 16.33 2.12 -6.79
N GLY A 201 15.13 1.69 -6.32
CA GLY A 201 14.51 2.20 -5.11
C GLY A 201 13.97 3.63 -5.24
N ASN A 202 14.09 4.43 -4.17
CA ASN A 202 13.49 5.76 -4.09
C ASN A 202 13.94 6.73 -5.20
N ASN A 203 15.22 6.68 -5.58
CA ASN A 203 15.80 7.66 -6.53
C ASN A 203 16.98 7.13 -7.35
N GLY A 204 17.33 5.86 -7.19
CA GLY A 204 18.40 5.20 -7.91
C GLY A 204 19.81 5.56 -7.43
N THR A 205 19.97 6.33 -6.36
CA THR A 205 21.29 6.85 -5.93
C THR A 205 21.62 6.63 -4.46
N ASP A 206 20.64 6.69 -3.57
CA ASP A 206 20.89 6.65 -2.12
C ASP A 206 20.82 5.23 -1.52
N GLY A 207 20.47 4.23 -2.31
CA GLY A 207 20.39 2.84 -1.86
C GLY A 207 19.22 2.54 -0.92
N THR A 208 18.23 3.44 -0.85
CA THR A 208 17.03 3.27 -0.03
C THR A 208 15.80 3.01 -0.88
N GLU A 209 14.78 2.39 -0.31
CA GLU A 209 13.46 2.23 -0.90
C GLU A 209 12.38 2.45 0.14
N GLY A 210 11.33 3.19 -0.29
CA GLY A 210 10.21 3.53 0.54
C GLY A 210 10.58 4.41 1.73
N ALA A 211 9.61 4.58 2.60
CA ALA A 211 9.76 5.28 3.87
C ALA A 211 8.92 4.58 4.94
N ARG A 212 9.33 4.67 6.19
CA ARG A 212 8.58 4.15 7.33
C ARG A 212 8.54 5.15 8.47
N THR A 213 7.33 5.45 8.94
CA THR A 213 7.09 6.22 10.16
C THR A 213 6.16 5.41 11.05
N ALA A 214 6.66 4.91 12.18
CA ALA A 214 5.92 3.98 13.04
C ALA A 214 5.37 2.78 12.23
N ASN A 215 4.04 2.68 12.09
CA ASN A 215 3.35 1.61 11.37
C ASN A 215 2.90 2.03 9.96
N VAL A 216 3.27 3.21 9.50
CA VAL A 216 3.00 3.68 8.14
C VAL A 216 4.18 3.34 7.24
N ILE A 217 3.93 2.58 6.19
CA ILE A 217 4.90 2.18 5.17
C ILE A 217 4.49 2.77 3.84
N GLY A 218 5.37 3.55 3.22
CA GLY A 218 5.28 3.95 1.82
C GLY A 218 6.30 3.17 1.01
N SER A 219 5.95 2.75 -0.21
CA SER A 219 6.84 1.95 -1.07
C SER A 219 6.50 2.12 -2.55
N TYR A 220 7.50 1.97 -3.42
CA TYR A 220 7.29 1.88 -4.87
C TYR A 220 7.11 0.45 -5.37
N LEU A 221 7.13 -0.54 -4.49
CA LEU A 221 7.04 -1.94 -4.88
C LEU A 221 5.62 -2.34 -5.24
N HIS A 222 5.48 -2.78 -6.48
CA HIS A 222 4.27 -3.38 -7.04
C HIS A 222 4.42 -4.90 -7.18
N GLY A 223 3.34 -5.51 -7.72
CA GLY A 223 3.38 -6.85 -8.15
C GLY A 223 2.25 -7.80 -7.78
N PRO A 224 1.23 -7.52 -6.92
CA PRO A 224 1.17 -6.75 -5.68
C PRO A 224 2.19 -7.23 -4.64
N ILE A 225 2.66 -6.34 -3.77
CA ILE A 225 3.79 -6.65 -2.86
C ILE A 225 3.46 -7.73 -1.83
N LEU A 226 2.25 -7.73 -1.23
CA LEU A 226 1.94 -8.57 -0.09
C LEU A 226 1.88 -10.08 -0.39
N PRO A 227 1.33 -10.55 -1.53
CA PRO A 227 1.35 -11.98 -1.85
C PRO A 227 2.75 -12.58 -1.98
N ALA A 228 3.73 -11.78 -2.39
CA ALA A 228 5.11 -12.22 -2.51
C ALA A 228 5.90 -12.17 -1.19
N ASN A 229 5.34 -11.48 -0.17
CA ASN A 229 6.00 -11.20 1.10
C ASN A 229 5.08 -11.51 2.28
N PRO A 230 4.82 -12.79 2.59
CA PRO A 230 3.90 -13.21 3.64
C PRO A 230 4.21 -12.61 5.02
N VAL A 231 5.48 -12.50 5.39
CA VAL A 231 5.91 -11.94 6.69
C VAL A 231 5.50 -10.46 6.82
N LEU A 232 5.61 -9.68 5.73
CA LEU A 232 5.13 -8.29 5.72
C LEU A 232 3.61 -8.24 5.86
N ALA A 233 2.89 -9.09 5.14
CA ALA A 233 1.44 -9.15 5.21
C ALA A 233 0.95 -9.50 6.63
N ASP A 234 1.55 -10.52 7.25
CA ASP A 234 1.19 -10.95 8.61
C ASP A 234 1.60 -9.93 9.67
N GLY A 235 2.72 -9.21 9.46
CA GLY A 235 3.11 -8.11 10.33
C GLY A 235 2.05 -6.99 10.36
N LEU A 236 1.52 -6.61 9.20
CA LEU A 236 0.42 -5.63 9.12
C LEU A 236 -0.87 -6.16 9.76
N ILE A 237 -1.21 -7.44 9.54
CA ILE A 237 -2.38 -8.08 10.13
C ILE A 237 -2.27 -8.16 11.66
N ALA A 238 -1.10 -8.50 12.18
CA ALA A 238 -0.87 -8.58 13.62
C ALA A 238 -1.18 -7.23 14.31
N LEU A 239 -0.61 -6.15 13.79
CA LEU A 239 -0.87 -4.80 14.29
C LEU A 239 -2.35 -4.42 14.20
N ALA A 240 -3.00 -4.77 13.08
CA ALA A 240 -4.41 -4.50 12.87
C ALA A 240 -5.31 -5.30 13.83
N ALA A 241 -4.99 -6.57 14.07
CA ALA A 241 -5.74 -7.45 14.96
C ALA A 241 -5.64 -6.99 16.40
N GLU A 242 -4.44 -6.62 16.88
CA GLU A 242 -4.24 -6.06 18.22
C GLU A 242 -5.04 -4.77 18.41
N ARG A 243 -5.04 -3.92 17.41
CA ARG A 243 -5.80 -2.68 17.40
C ARG A 243 -7.31 -2.90 17.42
N ALA A 244 -7.79 -3.81 16.57
CA ALA A 244 -9.23 -4.10 16.43
C ALA A 244 -9.81 -4.81 17.65
N THR A 245 -9.03 -5.65 18.32
CA THR A 245 -9.53 -6.53 19.39
C THR A 245 -9.08 -6.14 20.79
N GLY A 246 -8.05 -5.29 20.92
CA GLY A 246 -7.39 -4.98 22.20
C GLY A 246 -6.67 -6.18 22.82
N ARG A 247 -6.44 -7.25 22.06
CA ARG A 247 -5.79 -8.50 22.50
C ARG A 247 -4.57 -8.80 21.62
N PRO A 248 -3.55 -9.52 22.15
CA PRO A 248 -2.43 -9.97 21.35
C PRO A 248 -2.89 -10.75 20.11
N PHE A 249 -2.19 -10.57 19.00
CA PHE A 249 -2.46 -11.32 17.78
C PHE A 249 -2.31 -12.82 18.00
N ALA A 250 -3.32 -13.58 17.59
CA ALA A 250 -3.32 -15.04 17.65
C ALA A 250 -3.26 -15.59 16.22
N PRO A 251 -2.06 -15.97 15.71
CA PRO A 251 -1.92 -16.47 14.35
C PRO A 251 -2.67 -17.80 14.14
N GLY A 252 -3.17 -18.00 12.92
CA GLY A 252 -3.61 -19.30 12.41
C GLY A 252 -2.55 -19.88 11.49
N GLU A 253 -2.72 -21.13 11.10
CA GLU A 253 -1.82 -21.80 10.16
C GLU A 253 -1.89 -21.16 8.78
N GLN A 254 -0.72 -20.91 8.18
CA GLN A 254 -0.55 -20.40 6.83
C GLN A 254 0.33 -21.39 6.05
N ASP A 255 -0.04 -21.68 4.81
CA ASP A 255 0.82 -22.40 3.88
C ASP A 255 1.47 -21.43 2.91
N ASP A 256 2.65 -20.95 3.25
CA ASP A 256 3.41 -19.99 2.48
C ASP A 256 4.57 -20.62 1.68
N ARG A 257 4.68 -21.95 1.63
CA ARG A 257 5.79 -22.66 0.99
C ARG A 257 6.09 -22.18 -0.42
N PHE A 258 5.06 -21.98 -1.25
CA PHE A 258 5.26 -21.54 -2.63
C PHE A 258 5.67 -20.06 -2.73
N ALA A 259 5.12 -19.19 -1.90
CA ALA A 259 5.50 -17.78 -1.85
C ALA A 259 6.95 -17.64 -1.36
N ASP A 260 7.34 -18.37 -0.32
CA ASP A 260 8.69 -18.36 0.23
C ASP A 260 9.72 -18.94 -0.75
N GLU A 261 9.38 -20.03 -1.45
CA GLU A 261 10.26 -20.59 -2.48
C GLU A 261 10.44 -19.60 -3.64
N ALA A 262 9.35 -19.00 -4.13
CA ALA A 262 9.40 -18.02 -5.21
C ALA A 262 10.25 -16.81 -4.82
N ARG A 263 10.03 -16.25 -3.62
CA ARG A 263 10.81 -15.14 -3.06
C ARG A 263 12.30 -15.51 -2.94
N THR A 264 12.59 -16.67 -2.36
CA THR A 264 13.97 -17.16 -2.20
C THR A 264 14.69 -17.29 -3.56
N ARG A 265 14.01 -17.82 -4.57
CA ARG A 265 14.56 -17.93 -5.94
C ARG A 265 14.81 -16.55 -6.54
N GLN A 266 13.89 -15.61 -6.36
CA GLN A 266 14.04 -14.23 -6.85
C GLN A 266 15.24 -13.54 -6.19
N VAL A 267 15.36 -13.61 -4.86
CA VAL A 267 16.50 -13.06 -4.12
C VAL A 267 17.81 -13.64 -4.62
N ARG A 268 17.92 -14.99 -4.74
CA ARG A 268 19.13 -15.66 -5.23
C ARG A 268 19.51 -15.22 -6.65
N ARG A 269 18.52 -15.02 -7.52
CA ARG A 269 18.75 -14.61 -8.91
C ARG A 269 19.27 -13.17 -9.03
N LEU A 270 18.75 -12.26 -8.19
CA LEU A 270 18.99 -10.82 -8.31
C LEU A 270 20.19 -10.33 -7.48
N VAL A 271 20.43 -10.92 -6.32
CA VAL A 271 21.50 -10.46 -5.40
C VAL A 271 22.86 -11.13 -5.66
N ARG A 272 22.90 -12.26 -6.40
CA ARG A 272 24.16 -12.95 -6.76
C ARG A 272 24.84 -12.41 -8.02
N ARG A 273 24.34 -11.33 -8.57
CA ARG A 273 24.96 -10.59 -9.69
C ARG A 273 25.66 -9.35 -9.10
#